data_71ae7e0a7a5462c3a6e99558850a27de
#
_entry.id   71ae7e0a7a5462c3a6e99558850a27de
#
_cell.length_a   1.000
_cell.length_b   1.000
_cell.length_c   1.000
_cell.angle_alpha   90.00
_cell.angle_beta   90.00
_cell.angle_gamma   90.00
#
_symmetry.space_group_name_H-M   'P 1'
#
loop_
_entity.id
_entity.type
_entity.pdbx_description
1 polymer ?
#
loop_
_entity_poly.entity_id
_entity_poly.type
_entity_poly.pdbx_seq_one_letter_code
_entity_poly.pdbx_strand_id
1 'polypeptide(L)'
;MRAVVLVGGFGTRLRPLTATIPKPMLPVGHVPIIERLVTNLGRSGVTDVTLALGFKPEPFVEAFPDGECAGVTLCYAVEPEPLDTAGAIRFAAEFAGIDDTFVVANGDILTDLDVSELVRFHRERGAQATIHLVGVPDPSAFGVVALDAQGRVERFVEKPAPGTAPSNLINAGTYVLEASALQLIPTGQKVSIERATFPLIAAEGGLFALATDDYWIDTGRPELYLQANLDVLGDTRRHDRCVAVHPDAVVDPSAVVEHSIIGARAQVGAAVIRNSVLLHGAVVEAGAVVTDSVVMGRVGANAVVHDSVLGADGVVAPGEHLSGVRRPSPDAATGT
;
A
#
# COMPACT_ATOMS: atom_id res chain seq x y z
N MET A 1 -4.31 -8.77 20.05
CA MET A 1 -4.70 -7.37 19.70
C MET A 1 -5.40 -7.37 18.35
N ARG A 2 -6.44 -6.56 18.18
CA ARG A 2 -7.23 -6.48 16.92
C ARG A 2 -6.79 -5.31 16.07
N ALA A 3 -6.98 -5.42 14.74
CA ALA A 3 -6.70 -4.32 13.83
C ALA A 3 -7.81 -4.14 12.77
N VAL A 4 -7.96 -2.92 12.28
CA VAL A 4 -8.75 -2.56 11.10
C VAL A 4 -7.78 -2.14 10.01
N VAL A 5 -7.90 -2.72 8.82
CA VAL A 5 -7.09 -2.34 7.67
C VAL A 5 -7.99 -1.75 6.58
N LEU A 6 -7.68 -0.51 6.18
CA LEU A 6 -8.43 0.22 5.16
C LEU A 6 -7.98 -0.19 3.75
N VAL A 7 -8.87 -0.85 3.01
CA VAL A 7 -8.58 -1.34 1.65
C VAL A 7 -9.57 -0.80 0.60
N GLY A 8 -10.29 0.28 0.93
CA GLY A 8 -11.40 0.83 0.13
C GLY A 8 -11.03 1.69 -1.09
N GLY A 9 -9.77 1.87 -1.43
CA GLY A 9 -9.34 2.75 -2.53
C GLY A 9 -9.37 2.08 -3.91
N PHE A 10 -9.84 2.80 -4.96
CA PHE A 10 -9.86 2.29 -6.35
C PHE A 10 -8.48 2.21 -7.02
N GLY A 11 -7.42 2.71 -6.41
CA GLY A 11 -6.06 2.67 -6.96
C GLY A 11 -5.89 3.34 -8.34
N THR A 12 -6.71 4.35 -8.68
CA THR A 12 -6.77 4.94 -10.03
C THR A 12 -5.45 5.49 -10.55
N ARG A 13 -4.59 5.98 -9.66
CA ARG A 13 -3.26 6.48 -10.00
C ARG A 13 -2.30 5.39 -10.51
N LEU A 14 -2.55 4.12 -10.13
CA LEU A 14 -1.78 2.95 -10.58
C LEU A 14 -2.32 2.31 -11.87
N ARG A 15 -3.44 2.79 -12.42
CA ARG A 15 -3.94 2.26 -13.69
C ARG A 15 -2.83 2.37 -14.76
N PRO A 16 -2.70 1.34 -15.61
CA PRO A 16 -3.62 0.22 -15.87
C PRO A 16 -3.45 -1.01 -14.95
N LEU A 17 -2.49 -1.06 -14.03
CA LEU A 17 -2.24 -2.24 -13.18
C LEU A 17 -3.47 -2.60 -12.34
N THR A 18 -4.14 -1.59 -11.79
CA THR A 18 -5.33 -1.74 -10.93
C THR A 18 -6.66 -1.82 -11.69
N ALA A 19 -6.62 -2.00 -13.00
CA ALA A 19 -7.84 -2.21 -13.78
C ALA A 19 -8.49 -3.59 -13.45
N THR A 20 -7.66 -4.59 -13.20
CA THR A 20 -8.07 -5.99 -12.94
C THR A 20 -7.80 -6.46 -11.52
N ILE A 21 -6.87 -5.85 -10.81
CA ILE A 21 -6.42 -6.26 -9.48
C ILE A 21 -6.54 -5.10 -8.51
N PRO A 22 -7.19 -5.23 -7.33
CA PRO A 22 -7.18 -4.19 -6.30
C PRO A 22 -5.75 -3.84 -5.87
N LYS A 23 -5.48 -2.55 -5.60
CA LYS A 23 -4.14 -2.08 -5.21
C LYS A 23 -3.50 -2.93 -4.09
N PRO A 24 -4.18 -3.26 -2.97
CA PRO A 24 -3.58 -4.06 -1.91
C PRO A 24 -3.22 -5.50 -2.32
N MET A 25 -3.82 -6.00 -3.40
CA MET A 25 -3.53 -7.33 -3.96
C MET A 25 -2.39 -7.32 -4.98
N LEU A 26 -1.91 -6.15 -5.41
CA LEU A 26 -0.71 -6.08 -6.26
C LEU A 26 0.50 -6.64 -5.50
N PRO A 27 1.32 -7.52 -6.12
CA PRO A 27 2.49 -8.06 -5.44
C PRO A 27 3.63 -7.03 -5.40
N VAL A 28 4.33 -6.99 -4.29
CA VAL A 28 5.68 -6.41 -4.19
C VAL A 28 6.66 -7.56 -4.00
N GLY A 29 7.63 -7.70 -4.87
CA GLY A 29 8.30 -8.99 -5.04
C GLY A 29 7.31 -10.02 -5.58
N HIS A 30 7.04 -11.06 -4.78
CA HIS A 30 6.10 -12.13 -5.14
C HIS A 30 4.92 -12.24 -4.16
N VAL A 31 4.80 -11.29 -3.22
CA VAL A 31 3.84 -11.33 -2.12
C VAL A 31 2.92 -10.10 -2.21
N PRO A 32 1.58 -10.26 -2.14
CA PRO A 32 0.65 -9.14 -2.12
C PRO A 32 0.96 -8.10 -1.03
N ILE A 33 0.74 -6.82 -1.32
CA ILE A 33 0.95 -5.74 -0.35
C ILE A 33 0.20 -6.02 0.96
N ILE A 34 -1.06 -6.45 0.86
CA ILE A 34 -1.89 -6.75 2.02
C ILE A 34 -1.32 -7.89 2.88
N GLU A 35 -0.78 -8.94 2.27
CA GLU A 35 -0.17 -10.06 2.99
C GLU A 35 1.08 -9.60 3.76
N ARG A 36 1.91 -8.75 3.16
CA ARG A 36 3.07 -8.14 3.84
C ARG A 36 2.65 -7.31 5.04
N LEU A 37 1.60 -6.50 4.89
CA LEU A 37 1.06 -5.69 5.97
C LEU A 37 0.51 -6.57 7.10
N VAL A 38 -0.32 -7.55 6.79
CA VAL A 38 -0.89 -8.47 7.79
C VAL A 38 0.20 -9.26 8.50
N THR A 39 1.21 -9.72 7.75
CA THR A 39 2.39 -10.39 8.34
C THR A 39 3.13 -9.49 9.34
N ASN A 40 3.33 -8.21 9.00
CA ASN A 40 3.97 -7.25 9.91
C ASN A 40 3.13 -6.99 11.16
N LEU A 41 1.81 -6.81 11.00
CA LEU A 41 0.87 -6.69 12.11
C LEU A 41 0.91 -7.93 13.01
N GLY A 42 0.92 -9.14 12.44
CA GLY A 42 1.01 -10.40 13.18
C GLY A 42 2.30 -10.52 14.00
N ARG A 43 3.45 -10.12 13.45
CA ARG A 43 4.74 -10.06 14.17
C ARG A 43 4.68 -9.12 15.38
N SER A 44 3.87 -8.07 15.31
CA SER A 44 3.65 -7.12 16.39
C SER A 44 2.54 -7.54 17.38
N GLY A 45 2.02 -8.78 17.27
CA GLY A 45 1.05 -9.34 18.20
C GLY A 45 -0.42 -9.07 17.87
N VAL A 46 -0.72 -8.65 16.64
CA VAL A 46 -2.11 -8.62 16.12
C VAL A 46 -2.53 -10.04 15.77
N THR A 47 -3.69 -10.45 16.28
CA THR A 47 -4.28 -11.80 16.09
C THR A 47 -5.42 -11.81 15.09
N ASP A 48 -6.13 -10.69 14.97
CA ASP A 48 -7.33 -10.56 14.15
C ASP A 48 -7.27 -9.23 13.37
N VAL A 49 -7.48 -9.31 12.07
CA VAL A 49 -7.53 -8.16 11.16
C VAL A 49 -8.90 -8.12 10.48
N THR A 50 -9.58 -6.98 10.59
CA THR A 50 -10.79 -6.70 9.83
C THR A 50 -10.44 -5.80 8.64
N LEU A 51 -10.59 -6.33 7.43
CA LEU A 51 -10.43 -5.56 6.19
C LEU A 51 -11.69 -4.74 5.95
N ALA A 52 -11.57 -3.41 6.00
CA ALA A 52 -12.63 -2.48 5.61
C ALA A 52 -12.63 -2.33 4.09
N LEU A 53 -13.58 -2.96 3.41
CA LEU A 53 -13.66 -3.09 1.96
C LEU A 53 -14.74 -2.16 1.42
N GLY A 54 -14.35 -1.17 0.65
CA GLY A 54 -15.30 -0.28 -0.02
C GLY A 54 -15.93 -0.86 -1.29
N PHE A 55 -15.40 -1.97 -1.84
CA PHE A 55 -15.88 -2.58 -3.07
C PHE A 55 -15.16 -3.91 -3.37
N LYS A 56 -15.91 -4.91 -3.88
CA LYS A 56 -15.40 -6.20 -4.36
C LYS A 56 -14.55 -6.98 -3.35
N PRO A 57 -15.15 -7.72 -2.43
CA PRO A 57 -14.42 -8.57 -1.49
C PRO A 57 -13.82 -9.82 -2.16
N GLU A 58 -14.31 -10.21 -3.35
CA GLU A 58 -13.99 -11.48 -4.01
C GLU A 58 -12.48 -11.72 -4.15
N PRO A 59 -11.65 -10.76 -4.62
CA PRO A 59 -10.21 -11.00 -4.76
C PRO A 59 -9.51 -11.31 -3.44
N PHE A 60 -10.02 -10.78 -2.32
CA PHE A 60 -9.46 -11.05 -0.99
C PHE A 60 -9.93 -12.42 -0.48
N VAL A 61 -11.20 -12.76 -0.65
CA VAL A 61 -11.76 -14.06 -0.26
C VAL A 61 -11.12 -15.19 -1.07
N GLU A 62 -10.90 -14.98 -2.37
CA GLU A 62 -10.22 -15.95 -3.24
C GLU A 62 -8.76 -16.17 -2.86
N ALA A 63 -8.06 -15.09 -2.45
CA ALA A 63 -6.66 -15.18 -2.03
C ALA A 63 -6.49 -15.80 -0.63
N PHE A 64 -7.47 -15.60 0.25
CA PHE A 64 -7.46 -16.08 1.64
C PHE A 64 -8.73 -16.86 1.97
N PRO A 65 -8.97 -18.02 1.32
CA PRO A 65 -10.23 -18.76 1.42
C PRO A 65 -10.52 -19.29 2.82
N ASP A 66 -9.48 -19.56 3.60
CA ASP A 66 -9.60 -20.05 4.97
C ASP A 66 -9.83 -18.93 5.99
N GLY A 67 -9.92 -17.66 5.53
CA GLY A 67 -10.04 -16.50 6.42
C GLY A 67 -8.81 -16.29 7.30
N GLU A 68 -7.62 -16.66 6.80
CA GLU A 68 -6.35 -16.54 7.51
C GLU A 68 -5.24 -16.04 6.58
N CYS A 69 -4.35 -15.21 7.11
CA CYS A 69 -3.15 -14.75 6.44
C CYS A 69 -1.98 -14.73 7.43
N ALA A 70 -0.93 -15.50 7.18
CA ALA A 70 0.28 -15.57 8.00
C ALA A 70 0.02 -15.81 9.51
N GLY A 71 -0.97 -16.64 9.86
CA GLY A 71 -1.37 -16.94 11.23
C GLY A 71 -2.26 -15.89 11.88
N VAL A 72 -2.76 -14.92 11.12
CA VAL A 72 -3.68 -13.87 11.55
C VAL A 72 -5.06 -14.13 10.96
N THR A 73 -6.11 -14.13 11.79
CA THR A 73 -7.50 -14.27 11.36
C THR A 73 -7.95 -13.04 10.56
N LEU A 74 -8.58 -13.25 9.40
CA LEU A 74 -9.12 -12.21 8.55
C LEU A 74 -10.65 -12.18 8.61
N CYS A 75 -11.21 -10.99 8.82
CA CYS A 75 -12.63 -10.68 8.67
C CYS A 75 -12.83 -9.65 7.55
N TYR A 76 -13.96 -9.71 6.87
CA TYR A 76 -14.26 -8.86 5.72
C TYR A 76 -15.48 -7.98 6.00
N ALA A 77 -15.26 -6.70 6.31
CA ALA A 77 -16.33 -5.72 6.52
C ALA A 77 -16.55 -4.93 5.21
N VAL A 78 -17.61 -5.28 4.49
CA VAL A 78 -17.93 -4.66 3.18
C VAL A 78 -18.85 -3.47 3.42
N GLU A 79 -18.36 -2.27 3.11
CA GLU A 79 -19.12 -1.03 3.24
C GLU A 79 -20.30 -1.02 2.23
N PRO A 80 -21.51 -0.64 2.65
CA PRO A 80 -22.66 -0.52 1.74
C PRO A 80 -22.48 0.63 0.73
N GLU A 81 -21.73 1.66 1.13
CA GLU A 81 -21.31 2.80 0.31
C GLU A 81 -19.98 3.34 0.87
N PRO A 82 -19.18 4.09 0.09
CA PRO A 82 -17.89 4.61 0.57
C PRO A 82 -18.06 5.58 1.74
N LEU A 83 -17.52 5.21 2.91
CA LEU A 83 -17.65 5.95 4.16
C LEU A 83 -16.47 6.87 4.48
N ASP A 84 -15.45 6.95 3.59
CA ASP A 84 -14.16 7.63 3.86
C ASP A 84 -13.42 7.00 5.06
N THR A 85 -12.30 7.54 5.47
CA THR A 85 -11.38 6.87 6.40
C THR A 85 -11.98 6.62 7.78
N ALA A 86 -12.56 7.63 8.45
CA ALA A 86 -13.16 7.44 9.79
C ALA A 86 -14.43 6.61 9.75
N GLY A 87 -15.30 6.86 8.76
CA GLY A 87 -16.55 6.08 8.63
C GLY A 87 -16.26 4.59 8.40
N ALA A 88 -15.29 4.26 7.56
CA ALA A 88 -14.82 2.90 7.32
C ALA A 88 -14.24 2.24 8.57
N ILE A 89 -13.41 2.97 9.34
CA ILE A 89 -12.86 2.51 10.61
C ILE A 89 -13.98 2.15 11.58
N ARG A 90 -14.94 3.07 11.78
CA ARG A 90 -16.06 2.83 12.68
C ARG A 90 -16.89 1.63 12.24
N PHE A 91 -17.26 1.57 10.98
CA PHE A 91 -18.04 0.47 10.42
C PHE A 91 -17.36 -0.89 10.63
N ALA A 92 -16.06 -1.00 10.31
CA ALA A 92 -15.30 -2.23 10.47
C ALA A 92 -15.10 -2.60 11.94
N ALA A 93 -14.86 -1.62 12.81
CA ALA A 93 -14.71 -1.86 14.26
C ALA A 93 -16.02 -2.34 14.91
N GLU A 94 -17.16 -1.74 14.55
CA GLU A 94 -18.49 -2.18 15.01
C GLU A 94 -18.82 -3.59 14.49
N PHE A 95 -18.52 -3.88 13.20
CA PHE A 95 -18.68 -5.20 12.60
C PHE A 95 -17.90 -6.28 13.35
N ALA A 96 -16.66 -5.97 13.75
CA ALA A 96 -15.79 -6.88 14.49
C ALA A 96 -16.03 -6.89 15.99
N GLY A 97 -16.94 -6.08 16.51
CA GLY A 97 -17.20 -5.95 17.96
C GLY A 97 -15.96 -5.45 18.73
N ILE A 98 -15.19 -4.51 18.15
CA ILE A 98 -14.01 -3.93 18.81
C ILE A 98 -14.46 -2.96 19.90
N ASP A 99 -14.06 -3.23 21.15
CA ASP A 99 -14.43 -2.51 22.36
C ASP A 99 -13.24 -2.09 23.24
N ASP A 100 -12.02 -2.36 22.76
CA ASP A 100 -10.76 -2.03 23.41
C ASP A 100 -9.81 -1.26 22.48
N THR A 101 -8.56 -1.00 22.90
CA THR A 101 -7.50 -0.42 22.08
C THR A 101 -7.23 -1.28 20.85
N PHE A 102 -7.19 -0.68 19.68
CA PHE A 102 -6.96 -1.38 18.42
C PHE A 102 -6.05 -0.60 17.46
N VAL A 103 -5.50 -1.31 16.48
CA VAL A 103 -4.65 -0.74 15.44
C VAL A 103 -5.48 -0.44 14.20
N VAL A 104 -5.16 0.64 13.51
CA VAL A 104 -5.67 0.95 12.17
C VAL A 104 -4.48 1.08 11.24
N ALA A 105 -4.55 0.51 10.03
CA ALA A 105 -3.53 0.69 9.01
C ALA A 105 -4.14 0.88 7.62
N ASN A 106 -3.50 1.72 6.80
CA ASN A 106 -3.81 1.82 5.39
C ASN A 106 -3.27 0.59 4.65
N GLY A 107 -4.12 -0.12 3.91
CA GLY A 107 -3.81 -1.39 3.25
C GLY A 107 -2.92 -1.28 2.01
N ASP A 108 -2.42 -0.10 1.70
CA ASP A 108 -1.65 0.21 0.50
C ASP A 108 -0.24 0.76 0.78
N ILE A 109 0.19 0.67 2.04
CA ILE A 109 1.49 1.15 2.53
C ILE A 109 2.39 -0.05 2.84
N LEU A 110 3.67 0.09 2.52
CA LEU A 110 4.72 -0.81 2.99
C LEU A 110 5.54 -0.10 4.06
N THR A 111 5.71 -0.75 5.21
CA THR A 111 6.48 -0.20 6.33
C THR A 111 7.16 -1.31 7.13
N ASP A 112 8.30 -0.99 7.73
CA ASP A 112 9.01 -1.83 8.70
C ASP A 112 8.74 -1.40 10.15
N LEU A 113 7.70 -0.57 10.37
CA LEU A 113 7.26 -0.14 11.70
C LEU A 113 7.03 -1.35 12.63
N ASP A 114 7.63 -1.33 13.80
CA ASP A 114 7.22 -2.19 14.91
C ASP A 114 5.95 -1.60 15.57
N VAL A 115 4.79 -2.13 15.19
CA VAL A 115 3.50 -1.67 15.71
C VAL A 115 3.40 -1.87 17.24
N SER A 116 4.14 -2.82 17.82
CA SER A 116 4.18 -2.99 19.27
C SER A 116 4.80 -1.79 19.99
N GLU A 117 5.76 -1.13 19.36
CA GLU A 117 6.34 0.13 19.88
C GLU A 117 5.32 1.26 19.84
N LEU A 118 4.56 1.40 18.74
CA LEU A 118 3.51 2.40 18.64
C LEU A 118 2.42 2.20 19.71
N VAL A 119 2.02 0.94 19.96
CA VAL A 119 1.05 0.58 21.01
C VAL A 119 1.60 0.88 22.40
N ARG A 120 2.87 0.56 22.67
CA ARG A 120 3.52 0.89 23.93
C ARG A 120 3.52 2.39 24.18
N PHE A 121 3.95 3.18 23.21
CA PHE A 121 3.95 4.64 23.26
C PHE A 121 2.54 5.19 23.54
N HIS A 122 1.54 4.69 22.84
CA HIS A 122 0.13 5.05 23.01
C HIS A 122 -0.32 4.88 24.48
N ARG A 123 -0.04 3.72 25.06
CA ARG A 123 -0.39 3.40 26.46
C ARG A 123 0.37 4.26 27.46
N GLU A 124 1.67 4.48 27.25
CA GLU A 124 2.50 5.32 28.13
C GLU A 124 2.03 6.79 28.17
N ARG A 125 1.44 7.27 27.04
CA ARG A 125 0.88 8.63 26.96
C ARG A 125 -0.56 8.72 27.46
N GLY A 126 -1.25 7.61 27.69
CA GLY A 126 -2.69 7.60 27.95
C GLY A 126 -3.46 8.28 26.82
N ALA A 127 -3.02 8.05 25.58
CA ALA A 127 -3.57 8.71 24.41
C ALA A 127 -4.96 8.17 24.07
N GLN A 128 -5.82 9.00 23.49
CA GLN A 128 -7.07 8.57 22.85
C GLN A 128 -6.82 8.10 21.41
N ALA A 129 -5.85 8.72 20.74
CA ALA A 129 -5.34 8.30 19.44
C ALA A 129 -3.84 8.56 19.34
N THR A 130 -3.11 7.70 18.63
CA THR A 130 -1.70 7.88 18.30
C THR A 130 -1.48 7.64 16.83
N ILE A 131 -0.77 8.55 16.16
CA ILE A 131 -0.42 8.51 14.74
C ILE A 131 1.05 8.11 14.59
N HIS A 132 1.35 7.16 13.71
CA HIS A 132 2.71 6.93 13.24
C HIS A 132 3.11 7.99 12.22
N LEU A 133 4.30 8.57 12.38
CA LEU A 133 4.86 9.58 11.48
C LEU A 133 6.21 9.12 10.91
N VAL A 134 6.49 9.56 9.70
CA VAL A 134 7.80 9.43 9.06
C VAL A 134 8.24 10.77 8.46
N GLY A 135 9.55 11.02 8.43
CA GLY A 135 10.13 12.18 7.79
C GLY A 135 10.26 12.00 6.27
N VAL A 136 9.80 12.97 5.49
CA VAL A 136 9.96 12.96 4.03
C VAL A 136 10.58 14.27 3.53
N PRO A 137 11.32 14.26 2.37
CA PRO A 137 11.91 15.48 1.82
C PRO A 137 10.86 16.51 1.36
N ASP A 138 9.77 16.06 0.72
CA ASP A 138 8.65 16.89 0.29
C ASP A 138 7.34 16.39 0.90
N PRO A 139 6.80 17.06 1.93
CA PRO A 139 5.59 16.65 2.61
C PRO A 139 4.29 17.15 1.94
N SER A 140 4.36 17.94 0.88
CA SER A 140 3.22 18.67 0.30
C SER A 140 2.06 17.79 -0.19
N ALA A 141 2.32 16.50 -0.48
CA ALA A 141 1.32 15.54 -0.95
C ALA A 141 0.56 14.81 0.18
N PHE A 142 0.94 15.04 1.45
CA PHE A 142 0.51 14.25 2.60
C PHE A 142 -0.13 15.11 3.69
N GLY A 143 -0.70 14.46 4.70
CA GLY A 143 -1.06 15.09 5.96
C GLY A 143 0.20 15.35 6.78
N VAL A 144 0.49 16.62 7.09
CA VAL A 144 1.69 17.04 7.81
C VAL A 144 1.38 17.35 9.25
N VAL A 145 2.24 16.88 10.16
CA VAL A 145 2.02 16.97 11.60
C VAL A 145 3.15 17.73 12.27
N ALA A 146 2.79 18.69 13.15
CA ALA A 146 3.73 19.31 14.06
C ALA A 146 3.47 18.83 15.50
N LEU A 147 4.54 18.56 16.24
CA LEU A 147 4.51 17.99 17.58
C LEU A 147 5.12 18.95 18.60
N ASP A 148 4.60 18.89 19.83
CA ASP A 148 5.30 19.43 20.99
C ASP A 148 6.44 18.50 21.45
N ALA A 149 7.20 18.94 22.47
CA ALA A 149 8.31 18.17 23.02
C ALA A 149 7.88 16.85 23.70
N GLN A 150 6.60 16.65 23.98
CA GLN A 150 6.03 15.46 24.58
C GLN A 150 5.45 14.48 23.54
N GLY A 151 5.50 14.83 22.23
CA GLY A 151 4.92 14.04 21.15
C GLY A 151 3.41 14.24 20.97
N ARG A 152 2.84 15.30 21.57
CA ARG A 152 1.44 15.67 21.36
C ARG A 152 1.31 16.41 20.04
N VAL A 153 0.24 16.14 19.30
CA VAL A 153 -0.04 16.81 18.04
C VAL A 153 -0.56 18.22 18.32
N GLU A 154 0.25 19.22 17.94
CA GLU A 154 -0.13 20.64 18.02
C GLU A 154 -0.88 21.09 16.76
N ARG A 155 -0.53 20.52 15.61
CA ARG A 155 -1.08 20.92 14.33
C ARG A 155 -1.10 19.75 13.33
N PHE A 156 -2.22 19.57 12.66
CA PHE A 156 -2.38 18.68 11.53
C PHE A 156 -2.83 19.48 10.31
N VAL A 157 -2.11 19.39 9.19
CA VAL A 157 -2.42 20.11 7.94
C VAL A 157 -2.43 19.14 6.79
N GLU A 158 -3.61 18.88 6.24
CA GLU A 158 -3.78 18.00 5.09
C GLU A 158 -3.37 18.71 3.80
N LYS A 159 -2.36 18.17 3.12
CA LYS A 159 -1.81 18.66 1.84
C LYS A 159 -1.53 20.16 1.85
N PRO A 160 -0.57 20.62 2.64
CA PRO A 160 -0.21 22.03 2.70
C PRO A 160 0.26 22.56 1.35
N ALA A 161 0.06 23.84 1.10
CA ALA A 161 0.65 24.48 -0.07
C ALA A 161 2.19 24.38 -0.03
N PRO A 162 2.88 24.30 -1.18
CA PRO A 162 4.33 24.20 -1.21
C PRO A 162 5.00 25.28 -0.35
N GLY A 163 5.94 24.86 0.51
CA GLY A 163 6.68 25.75 1.40
C GLY A 163 5.91 26.22 2.65
N THR A 164 4.66 25.77 2.88
CA THR A 164 3.86 26.14 4.07
C THR A 164 3.72 25.00 5.09
N ALA A 165 4.34 23.85 4.83
CA ALA A 165 4.30 22.70 5.74
C ALA A 165 4.92 23.07 7.10
N PRO A 166 4.25 22.76 8.24
CA PRO A 166 4.75 23.10 9.57
C PRO A 166 5.94 22.23 10.00
N SER A 167 6.17 21.11 9.33
CA SER A 167 7.27 20.17 9.55
C SER A 167 7.52 19.35 8.29
N ASN A 168 8.46 18.41 8.34
CA ASN A 168 8.63 17.36 7.32
C ASN A 168 8.05 16.00 7.76
N LEU A 169 7.38 15.95 8.92
CA LEU A 169 6.76 14.73 9.44
C LEU A 169 5.37 14.56 8.84
N ILE A 170 5.15 13.42 8.20
CA ILE A 170 3.88 13.10 7.55
C ILE A 170 3.15 11.98 8.29
N ASN A 171 1.82 11.97 8.16
CA ASN A 171 0.99 10.86 8.56
C ASN A 171 1.34 9.61 7.72
N ALA A 172 1.88 8.59 8.37
CA ALA A 172 2.33 7.36 7.75
C ALA A 172 1.20 6.31 7.55
N GLY A 173 -0.04 6.64 7.95
CA GLY A 173 -1.20 5.78 7.71
C GLY A 173 -1.32 4.58 8.64
N THR A 174 -0.63 4.59 9.79
CA THR A 174 -0.82 3.60 10.85
C THR A 174 -1.16 4.32 12.14
N TYR A 175 -2.19 3.84 12.84
CA TYR A 175 -2.72 4.47 14.05
C TYR A 175 -2.97 3.45 15.15
N VAL A 176 -2.96 3.91 16.41
CA VAL A 176 -3.56 3.21 17.54
C VAL A 176 -4.70 4.06 18.08
N LEU A 177 -5.86 3.48 18.24
CA LEU A 177 -7.08 4.14 18.70
C LEU A 177 -7.65 3.44 19.92
N GLU A 178 -8.12 4.23 20.89
CA GLU A 178 -9.05 3.75 21.89
C GLU A 178 -10.45 3.56 21.28
N ALA A 179 -11.19 2.54 21.71
CA ALA A 179 -12.57 2.35 21.24
C ALA A 179 -13.48 3.56 21.50
N SER A 180 -13.18 4.36 22.52
CA SER A 180 -13.89 5.61 22.82
C SER A 180 -13.78 6.65 21.68
N ALA A 181 -12.71 6.62 20.89
CA ALA A 181 -12.56 7.50 19.74
C ALA A 181 -13.63 7.27 18.66
N LEU A 182 -14.19 6.05 18.58
CA LEU A 182 -15.27 5.74 17.63
C LEU A 182 -16.54 6.56 17.90
N GLN A 183 -16.76 6.99 19.13
CA GLN A 183 -17.93 7.81 19.50
C GLN A 183 -17.90 9.20 18.87
N LEU A 184 -16.72 9.69 18.47
CA LEU A 184 -16.53 10.97 17.78
C LEU A 184 -16.87 10.89 16.29
N ILE A 185 -17.09 9.69 15.77
CA ILE A 185 -17.36 9.44 14.34
C ILE A 185 -18.86 9.17 14.17
N PRO A 186 -19.63 9.96 13.40
CA PRO A 186 -21.04 9.70 13.14
C PRO A 186 -21.25 8.35 12.45
N THR A 187 -22.24 7.57 12.90
CA THR A 187 -22.57 6.25 12.35
C THR A 187 -23.11 6.38 10.92
N GLY A 188 -22.60 5.53 10.00
CA GLY A 188 -23.10 5.44 8.63
C GLY A 188 -22.89 6.71 7.81
N GLN A 189 -21.97 7.56 8.19
CA GLN A 189 -21.67 8.80 7.45
C GLN A 189 -20.26 8.76 6.87
N LYS A 190 -20.10 9.45 5.73
CA LYS A 190 -18.81 9.64 5.09
C LYS A 190 -17.99 10.68 5.85
N VAL A 191 -16.97 10.22 6.58
CA VAL A 191 -16.12 11.06 7.46
C VAL A 191 -14.66 10.74 7.25
N SER A 192 -13.82 11.77 7.08
CA SER A 192 -12.34 11.63 7.09
C SER A 192 -11.82 11.70 8.52
N ILE A 193 -10.96 10.75 8.91
CA ILE A 193 -10.32 10.75 10.21
C ILE A 193 -9.38 11.95 10.36
N GLU A 194 -8.68 12.29 9.31
CA GLU A 194 -7.67 13.37 9.28
C GLU A 194 -8.29 14.76 9.36
N ARG A 195 -9.46 14.95 8.73
CA ARG A 195 -10.11 16.26 8.62
C ARG A 195 -11.13 16.53 9.70
N ALA A 196 -11.70 15.50 10.29
CA ALA A 196 -12.77 15.63 11.28
C ALA A 196 -12.40 15.07 12.64
N THR A 197 -11.98 13.80 12.75
CA THR A 197 -11.83 13.10 14.02
C THR A 197 -10.53 13.49 14.74
N PHE A 198 -9.39 13.48 14.06
CA PHE A 198 -8.11 13.84 14.66
C PHE A 198 -8.08 15.28 15.20
N PRO A 199 -8.63 16.30 14.49
CA PRO A 199 -8.74 17.66 15.04
C PRO A 199 -9.54 17.74 16.34
N LEU A 200 -10.61 16.96 16.49
CA LEU A 200 -11.39 16.91 17.73
C LEU A 200 -10.58 16.33 18.88
N ILE A 201 -9.92 15.19 18.65
CA ILE A 201 -9.07 14.53 19.65
C ILE A 201 -7.88 15.42 20.03
N ALA A 202 -7.28 16.12 19.06
CA ALA A 202 -6.19 17.06 19.30
C ALA A 202 -6.63 18.25 20.18
N ALA A 203 -7.82 18.80 19.93
CA ALA A 203 -8.38 19.90 20.73
C ALA A 203 -8.58 19.52 22.21
N GLU A 204 -8.87 18.24 22.49
CA GLU A 204 -8.98 17.69 23.84
C GLU A 204 -7.62 17.25 24.44
N GLY A 205 -6.54 17.38 23.67
CA GLY A 205 -5.18 17.02 24.08
C GLY A 205 -4.92 15.51 24.11
N GLY A 206 -5.81 14.71 23.52
CA GLY A 206 -5.73 13.24 23.47
C GLY A 206 -5.00 12.67 22.26
N LEU A 207 -4.56 13.52 21.31
CA LEU A 207 -3.86 13.10 20.09
C LEU A 207 -2.35 13.20 20.25
N PHE A 208 -1.66 12.07 20.12
CA PHE A 208 -0.21 11.97 20.15
C PHE A 208 0.32 11.40 18.83
N ALA A 209 1.63 11.51 18.59
CA ALA A 209 2.26 10.83 17.47
C ALA A 209 3.68 10.39 17.81
N LEU A 210 4.08 9.27 17.20
CA LEU A 210 5.43 8.72 17.27
C LEU A 210 6.07 8.83 15.89
N ALA A 211 7.16 9.59 15.80
CA ALA A 211 7.98 9.66 14.59
C ALA A 211 9.07 8.60 14.64
N THR A 212 9.26 7.85 13.55
CA THR A 212 10.33 6.86 13.40
C THR A 212 11.08 7.06 12.09
N ASP A 213 12.26 6.42 12.00
CA ASP A 213 13.08 6.36 10.78
C ASP A 213 12.92 5.00 10.07
N ASP A 214 11.85 4.28 10.35
CA ASP A 214 11.57 3.01 9.70
C ASP A 214 11.31 3.18 8.20
N TYR A 215 11.63 2.12 7.44
CA TYR A 215 11.26 2.09 6.03
C TYR A 215 9.75 2.31 5.87
N TRP A 216 9.41 3.21 4.95
CA TRP A 216 8.03 3.54 4.63
C TRP A 216 7.91 3.98 3.17
N ILE A 217 6.91 3.46 2.46
CA ILE A 217 6.59 3.89 1.10
C ILE A 217 5.08 3.75 0.81
N ASP A 218 4.48 4.82 0.26
CA ASP A 218 3.14 4.77 -0.34
C ASP A 218 3.24 4.27 -1.79
N THR A 219 2.81 3.04 -2.04
CA THR A 219 2.85 2.42 -3.37
C THR A 219 1.78 2.96 -4.33
N GLY A 220 1.21 4.13 -4.08
CA GLY A 220 0.09 4.70 -4.84
C GLY A 220 0.42 5.25 -6.22
N ARG A 221 1.68 5.28 -6.62
CA ARG A 221 2.16 5.73 -7.94
C ARG A 221 3.03 4.67 -8.57
N PRO A 222 3.05 4.54 -9.91
CA PRO A 222 3.85 3.52 -10.59
C PRO A 222 5.34 3.57 -10.27
N GLU A 223 5.93 4.76 -10.18
CA GLU A 223 7.33 4.96 -9.82
C GLU A 223 7.64 4.49 -8.40
N LEU A 224 6.75 4.76 -7.44
CA LEU A 224 6.89 4.30 -6.06
C LEU A 224 6.58 2.80 -5.93
N TYR A 225 5.66 2.27 -6.74
CA TYR A 225 5.40 0.84 -6.80
C TYR A 225 6.61 0.07 -7.40
N LEU A 226 7.23 0.60 -8.47
CA LEU A 226 8.48 0.06 -9.02
C LEU A 226 9.57 0.09 -7.96
N GLN A 227 9.79 1.25 -7.30
CA GLN A 227 10.79 1.40 -6.24
C GLN A 227 10.57 0.39 -5.11
N ALA A 228 9.33 0.25 -4.60
CA ALA A 228 9.00 -0.72 -3.56
C ALA A 228 9.36 -2.17 -3.94
N ASN A 229 9.19 -2.53 -5.20
CA ASN A 229 9.59 -3.84 -5.73
C ASN A 229 11.11 -3.99 -5.78
N LEU A 230 11.84 -2.96 -6.17
CA LEU A 230 13.30 -3.00 -6.22
C LEU A 230 13.92 -3.00 -4.82
N ASP A 231 13.31 -2.32 -3.85
CA ASP A 231 13.76 -2.27 -2.46
C ASP A 231 13.73 -3.65 -1.77
N VAL A 232 12.80 -4.54 -2.16
CA VAL A 232 12.76 -5.92 -1.61
C VAL A 232 13.78 -6.87 -2.25
N LEU A 233 14.42 -6.49 -3.36
CA LEU A 233 15.56 -7.22 -3.93
C LEU A 233 16.86 -6.92 -3.18
N GLY A 234 16.98 -5.72 -2.64
CA GLY A 234 18.15 -5.24 -1.92
C GLY A 234 18.11 -5.54 -0.41
N ASP A 235 19.03 -4.92 0.31
CA ASP A 235 19.11 -4.97 1.78
C ASP A 235 18.38 -3.79 2.44
N THR A 236 17.55 -3.07 1.70
CA THR A 236 16.88 -1.86 2.17
C THR A 236 15.84 -2.17 3.25
N ARG A 237 15.20 -3.34 3.18
CA ARG A 237 14.20 -3.78 4.14
C ARG A 237 14.72 -4.80 5.15
N ARG A 238 14.33 -4.62 6.42
CA ARG A 238 14.82 -5.48 7.53
C ARG A 238 14.36 -6.93 7.43
N HIS A 239 13.12 -7.15 6.97
CA HIS A 239 12.45 -8.46 7.09
C HIS A 239 11.87 -8.99 5.78
N ASP A 240 11.95 -8.23 4.71
CA ASP A 240 11.29 -8.53 3.44
C ASP A 240 12.32 -8.62 2.32
N ARG A 241 12.75 -9.82 2.01
CA ARG A 241 13.58 -10.11 0.84
C ARG A 241 12.82 -11.00 -0.13
N CYS A 242 13.04 -10.82 -1.42
CA CYS A 242 12.52 -11.71 -2.43
C CYS A 242 13.64 -12.20 -3.38
N VAL A 243 13.40 -13.33 -4.02
CA VAL A 243 14.22 -13.77 -5.14
C VAL A 243 13.89 -12.94 -6.39
N ALA A 244 14.89 -12.69 -7.23
CA ALA A 244 14.66 -11.90 -8.46
C ALA A 244 13.70 -12.59 -9.44
N VAL A 245 13.78 -13.91 -9.54
CA VAL A 245 13.00 -14.72 -10.48
C VAL A 245 12.14 -15.71 -9.71
N HIS A 246 10.81 -15.66 -9.91
CA HIS A 246 9.89 -16.63 -9.32
C HIS A 246 10.16 -18.04 -9.87
N PRO A 247 10.08 -19.11 -9.05
CA PRO A 247 10.33 -20.48 -9.51
C PRO A 247 9.46 -20.93 -10.69
N ASP A 248 8.22 -20.42 -10.79
CA ASP A 248 7.29 -20.74 -11.88
C ASP A 248 7.48 -19.88 -13.13
N ALA A 249 8.44 -18.96 -13.15
CA ALA A 249 8.77 -18.17 -14.34
C ALA A 249 9.62 -19.00 -15.31
N VAL A 250 9.43 -18.75 -16.58
CA VAL A 250 10.23 -19.35 -17.66
C VAL A 250 11.12 -18.27 -18.26
N VAL A 251 12.42 -18.37 -18.01
CA VAL A 251 13.41 -17.36 -18.47
C VAL A 251 14.43 -18.06 -19.36
N ASP A 252 14.62 -17.53 -20.58
CA ASP A 252 15.63 -18.03 -21.51
C ASP A 252 17.03 -17.88 -20.87
N PRO A 253 17.92 -18.89 -20.95
CA PRO A 253 19.26 -18.82 -20.37
C PRO A 253 20.14 -17.68 -20.91
N SER A 254 19.84 -17.13 -22.07
CA SER A 254 20.55 -15.97 -22.65
C SER A 254 19.92 -14.62 -22.28
N ALA A 255 18.81 -14.60 -21.54
CA ALA A 255 18.21 -13.39 -21.07
C ALA A 255 19.13 -12.70 -20.04
N VAL A 256 19.18 -11.38 -20.08
CA VAL A 256 19.88 -10.55 -19.10
C VAL A 256 18.85 -9.95 -18.15
N VAL A 257 18.87 -10.37 -16.89
CA VAL A 257 17.98 -9.87 -15.83
C VAL A 257 18.84 -9.18 -14.78
N GLU A 258 18.78 -7.86 -14.70
CA GLU A 258 19.56 -7.05 -13.78
C GLU A 258 18.64 -6.17 -12.93
N HIS A 259 18.80 -6.23 -11.60
CA HIS A 259 18.03 -5.44 -10.63
C HIS A 259 16.53 -5.40 -10.96
N SER A 260 15.92 -6.58 -11.21
CA SER A 260 14.56 -6.71 -11.71
C SER A 260 13.86 -7.91 -11.08
N ILE A 261 12.53 -7.86 -11.04
CA ILE A 261 11.68 -8.95 -10.55
C ILE A 261 10.94 -9.58 -11.71
N ILE A 262 11.02 -10.89 -11.81
CA ILE A 262 10.29 -11.71 -12.77
C ILE A 262 9.23 -12.52 -12.00
N GLY A 263 7.97 -12.15 -12.13
CA GLY A 263 6.84 -12.72 -11.43
C GLY A 263 6.46 -14.13 -11.87
N ALA A 264 5.58 -14.77 -11.12
CA ALA A 264 5.12 -16.12 -11.39
C ALA A 264 4.53 -16.24 -12.81
N ARG A 265 4.83 -17.36 -13.51
CA ARG A 265 4.37 -17.65 -14.87
C ARG A 265 4.75 -16.61 -15.93
N ALA A 266 5.60 -15.65 -15.61
CA ALA A 266 6.16 -14.77 -16.63
C ALA A 266 7.03 -15.57 -17.59
N GLN A 267 7.03 -15.18 -18.86
CA GLN A 267 7.80 -15.80 -19.94
C GLN A 267 8.75 -14.78 -20.54
N VAL A 268 10.03 -15.02 -20.43
CA VAL A 268 11.08 -14.12 -20.90
C VAL A 268 11.95 -14.85 -21.93
N GLY A 269 11.91 -14.42 -23.16
CA GLY A 269 12.80 -14.88 -24.23
C GLY A 269 14.22 -14.33 -24.04
N ALA A 270 15.09 -14.48 -25.08
CA ALA A 270 16.43 -13.89 -25.12
C ALA A 270 16.33 -12.34 -25.15
N ALA A 271 16.06 -11.71 -24.02
CA ALA A 271 15.72 -10.32 -23.84
C ALA A 271 16.58 -9.65 -22.75
N VAL A 272 16.52 -8.33 -22.64
CA VAL A 272 17.21 -7.55 -21.59
C VAL A 272 16.18 -6.88 -20.71
N ILE A 273 16.20 -7.18 -19.39
CA ILE A 273 15.33 -6.62 -18.39
C ILE A 273 16.18 -5.93 -17.32
N ARG A 274 16.01 -4.61 -17.12
CA ARG A 274 16.76 -3.83 -16.14
C ARG A 274 15.83 -2.92 -15.33
N ASN A 275 16.07 -2.79 -14.03
CA ASN A 275 15.31 -1.94 -13.10
C ASN A 275 13.80 -2.07 -13.30
N SER A 276 13.30 -3.28 -13.55
CA SER A 276 11.92 -3.49 -14.01
C SER A 276 11.23 -4.60 -13.25
N VAL A 277 9.90 -4.58 -13.30
CA VAL A 277 9.05 -5.61 -12.71
C VAL A 277 8.17 -6.21 -13.77
N LEU A 278 8.35 -7.50 -14.03
CA LEU A 278 7.42 -8.30 -14.82
C LEU A 278 6.48 -9.00 -13.85
N LEU A 279 5.20 -8.65 -13.88
CA LEU A 279 4.19 -9.21 -13.00
C LEU A 279 3.73 -10.60 -13.49
N HIS A 280 2.80 -11.20 -12.76
CA HIS A 280 2.28 -12.52 -13.06
C HIS A 280 1.85 -12.66 -14.52
N GLY A 281 2.35 -13.68 -15.22
CA GLY A 281 1.98 -14.00 -16.58
C GLY A 281 2.47 -13.02 -17.66
N ALA A 282 3.29 -12.04 -17.33
CA ALA A 282 3.89 -11.12 -18.32
C ALA A 282 4.71 -11.89 -19.37
N VAL A 283 4.66 -11.43 -20.63
CA VAL A 283 5.40 -12.06 -21.72
C VAL A 283 6.34 -11.03 -22.36
N VAL A 284 7.64 -11.36 -22.42
CA VAL A 284 8.65 -10.57 -23.12
C VAL A 284 9.36 -11.45 -24.14
N GLU A 285 9.21 -11.10 -25.42
CA GLU A 285 9.74 -11.90 -26.52
C GLU A 285 11.24 -11.60 -26.76
N ALA A 286 11.86 -12.46 -27.58
CA ALA A 286 13.29 -12.38 -27.88
C ALA A 286 13.69 -11.03 -28.49
N GLY A 287 14.89 -10.55 -28.13
CA GLY A 287 15.44 -9.28 -28.59
C GLY A 287 14.83 -8.05 -27.95
N ALA A 288 13.79 -8.18 -27.15
CA ALA A 288 13.18 -7.03 -26.48
C ALA A 288 14.08 -6.46 -25.37
N VAL A 289 13.95 -5.15 -25.12
CA VAL A 289 14.64 -4.44 -24.05
C VAL A 289 13.57 -3.73 -23.19
N VAL A 290 13.53 -4.06 -21.88
CA VAL A 290 12.62 -3.46 -20.91
C VAL A 290 13.44 -2.82 -19.80
N THR A 291 13.26 -1.51 -19.59
CA THR A 291 13.99 -0.75 -18.58
C THR A 291 13.04 0.15 -17.79
N ASP A 292 13.27 0.29 -16.48
CA ASP A 292 12.56 1.22 -15.59
C ASP A 292 11.02 1.10 -15.69
N SER A 293 10.50 -0.12 -15.87
CA SER A 293 9.12 -0.35 -16.28
C SER A 293 8.42 -1.42 -15.43
N VAL A 294 7.07 -1.33 -15.39
CA VAL A 294 6.21 -2.36 -14.78
C VAL A 294 5.34 -2.98 -15.89
N VAL A 295 5.42 -4.30 -16.05
CA VAL A 295 4.76 -5.03 -17.13
C VAL A 295 3.90 -6.16 -16.60
N MET A 296 2.59 -6.14 -16.90
CA MET A 296 1.66 -7.26 -16.74
C MET A 296 1.31 -7.91 -18.08
N GLY A 297 1.42 -7.18 -19.18
CA GLY A 297 1.00 -7.58 -20.51
C GLY A 297 2.12 -8.20 -21.35
N ARG A 298 2.11 -7.90 -22.64
CA ARG A 298 3.01 -8.51 -23.64
C ARG A 298 3.92 -7.48 -24.30
N VAL A 299 5.21 -7.80 -24.38
CA VAL A 299 6.23 -7.04 -25.11
C VAL A 299 6.71 -7.90 -26.28
N GLY A 300 6.45 -7.47 -27.51
CA GLY A 300 6.80 -8.19 -28.74
C GLY A 300 8.30 -8.19 -29.01
N ALA A 301 8.72 -9.05 -29.95
CA ALA A 301 10.11 -9.27 -30.31
C ALA A 301 10.80 -7.98 -30.76
N ASN A 302 12.04 -7.76 -30.29
CA ASN A 302 12.85 -6.56 -30.59
C ASN A 302 12.20 -5.22 -30.21
N ALA A 303 11.14 -5.21 -29.41
CA ALA A 303 10.54 -3.97 -28.89
C ALA A 303 11.41 -3.36 -27.79
N VAL A 304 11.32 -2.05 -27.63
CA VAL A 304 11.99 -1.29 -26.56
C VAL A 304 10.94 -0.62 -25.69
N VAL A 305 10.97 -0.91 -24.39
CA VAL A 305 10.05 -0.35 -23.39
C VAL A 305 10.89 0.33 -22.31
N HIS A 306 10.66 1.62 -22.10
CA HIS A 306 11.35 2.42 -21.10
C HIS A 306 10.36 3.28 -20.34
N ASP A 307 10.57 3.42 -19.00
CA ASP A 307 9.75 4.27 -18.10
C ASP A 307 8.25 4.14 -18.36
N SER A 308 7.76 2.90 -18.49
CA SER A 308 6.39 2.63 -18.93
C SER A 308 5.67 1.62 -18.06
N VAL A 309 4.33 1.66 -18.10
CA VAL A 309 3.46 0.76 -17.35
C VAL A 309 2.52 0.03 -18.31
N LEU A 310 2.64 -1.28 -18.37
CA LEU A 310 1.74 -2.14 -19.15
C LEU A 310 0.81 -2.90 -18.21
N GLY A 311 -0.51 -2.69 -18.36
CA GLY A 311 -1.54 -3.50 -17.71
C GLY A 311 -1.69 -4.86 -18.37
N ALA A 312 -2.61 -5.70 -17.87
CA ALA A 312 -2.82 -7.06 -18.35
C ALA A 312 -3.13 -7.13 -19.86
N ASP A 313 -3.94 -6.20 -20.37
CA ASP A 313 -4.29 -6.09 -21.79
C ASP A 313 -3.29 -5.22 -22.60
N GLY A 314 -2.21 -4.78 -21.96
CA GLY A 314 -1.18 -3.97 -22.60
C GLY A 314 -0.31 -4.79 -23.57
N VAL A 315 -0.28 -4.39 -24.83
CA VAL A 315 0.54 -5.04 -25.87
C VAL A 315 1.46 -4.03 -26.53
N VAL A 316 2.73 -4.35 -26.61
CA VAL A 316 3.74 -3.63 -27.42
C VAL A 316 4.05 -4.50 -28.63
N ALA A 317 3.88 -3.94 -29.84
CA ALA A 317 4.10 -4.67 -31.08
C ALA A 317 5.59 -5.01 -31.30
N PRO A 318 5.93 -6.04 -32.07
CA PRO A 318 7.32 -6.31 -32.44
C PRO A 318 8.01 -5.09 -33.04
N GLY A 319 9.22 -4.78 -32.54
CA GLY A 319 10.01 -3.62 -32.97
C GLY A 319 9.47 -2.25 -32.54
N GLU A 320 8.37 -2.19 -31.81
CA GLU A 320 7.82 -0.91 -31.30
C GLU A 320 8.70 -0.33 -30.18
N HIS A 321 8.82 0.99 -30.16
CA HIS A 321 9.49 1.74 -29.10
C HIS A 321 8.45 2.49 -28.25
N LEU A 322 8.43 2.22 -26.96
CA LEU A 322 7.51 2.80 -25.97
C LEU A 322 8.30 3.47 -24.85
N SER A 323 8.03 4.74 -24.56
CA SER A 323 8.69 5.48 -23.47
C SER A 323 7.73 6.44 -22.78
N GLY A 324 7.72 6.43 -21.45
CA GLY A 324 6.89 7.30 -20.62
C GLY A 324 5.38 7.06 -20.76
N VAL A 325 4.95 5.83 -21.11
CA VAL A 325 3.56 5.54 -21.51
C VAL A 325 2.89 4.55 -20.56
N ARG A 326 1.59 4.73 -20.36
CA ARG A 326 0.71 3.74 -19.72
C ARG A 326 -0.17 3.08 -20.78
N ARG A 327 -0.16 1.74 -20.86
CA ARG A 327 -0.92 0.99 -21.86
C ARG A 327 -1.66 -0.20 -21.23
N PRO A 328 -3.00 -0.39 -21.44
CA PRO A 328 -3.84 0.61 -22.13
C PRO A 328 -3.85 1.96 -21.40
N SER A 329 -4.28 3.02 -22.10
CA SER A 329 -4.41 4.34 -21.46
C SER A 329 -5.31 4.25 -20.22
N PRO A 330 -4.97 4.91 -19.11
CA PRO A 330 -5.81 4.94 -17.90
C PRO A 330 -7.26 5.40 -18.17
N ASP A 331 -7.47 6.26 -19.15
CA ASP A 331 -8.78 6.81 -19.52
C ASP A 331 -9.62 5.85 -20.36
N ALA A 332 -9.01 4.85 -21.01
CA ALA A 332 -9.72 3.87 -21.82
C ALA A 332 -10.56 2.88 -20.97
N ALA A 333 -10.31 2.79 -19.66
CA ALA A 333 -10.97 1.85 -18.75
C ALA A 333 -12.26 2.39 -18.10
N THR A 334 -12.74 3.59 -18.48
CA THR A 334 -13.98 4.21 -17.91
C THR A 334 -15.23 3.93 -18.75
N GLY A 335 -15.19 3.05 -19.73
CA GLY A 335 -16.25 2.79 -20.69
C GLY A 335 -16.97 1.44 -20.54
N THR A 336 -17.20 0.95 -19.29
CA THR A 336 -18.21 -0.14 -19.04
C THR A 336 -18.83 0.03 -17.67
#